data_0b508677ed4e236103cc7d578251b114
#
_entry.id   0b508677ed4e236103cc7d578251b114
#
_cell.length_a   1.000
_cell.length_b   1.000
_cell.length_c   1.000
_cell.angle_alpha   90.00
_cell.angle_beta   90.00
_cell.angle_gamma   90.00
#
_symmetry.space_group_name_H-M   'P 1'
#
loop_
_entity.id
_entity.type
_entity.pdbx_description
1 polymer ?
#
loop_
_entity_poly.entity_id
_entity_poly.type
_entity_poly.pdbx_seq_one_letter_code
_entity_poly.pdbx_strand_id
1 'polypeptide(L)'
;MVRAQIRLLSPSERTLAAEMIAQEVECDPHFIAAKTVAVFMPLGDEPPIREAVGRWATEKRIVVPRVEGDDMRFFDFDSSDMARGSFGIDEPQMTAECPPEQIEVMIVPAVALARNGARMGRGRGYYDRYLGAANATRIYKIGTCFACQLVDELPTEPHDVVMDRVVAR
;
A
#
# COMPACT_ATOMS: atom_id res chain seq x y z
N MET A 1 11.68 16.65 -6.99
CA MET A 1 11.03 16.66 -8.31
C MET A 1 9.67 15.97 -8.26
N VAL A 2 9.55 14.72 -7.88
CA VAL A 2 8.29 13.94 -7.82
C VAL A 2 7.18 14.60 -6.96
N ARG A 3 7.46 15.02 -5.73
CA ARG A 3 6.48 15.70 -4.86
C ARG A 3 5.88 16.98 -5.44
N ALA A 4 6.66 17.70 -6.24
CA ALA A 4 6.16 18.91 -6.90
C ALA A 4 5.13 18.55 -7.99
N GLN A 5 5.35 17.48 -8.73
CA GLN A 5 4.42 16.99 -9.75
C GLN A 5 3.11 16.49 -9.14
N ILE A 6 3.15 15.78 -8.01
CA ILE A 6 1.94 15.36 -7.29
C ILE A 6 1.07 16.55 -6.88
N ARG A 7 1.69 17.67 -6.48
CA ARG A 7 0.94 18.88 -6.11
C ARG A 7 0.19 19.54 -7.27
N LEU A 8 0.62 19.29 -8.50
CA LEU A 8 -0.03 19.79 -9.71
C LEU A 8 -1.26 18.99 -10.11
N LEU A 9 -1.40 17.76 -9.61
CA LEU A 9 -2.58 16.93 -9.87
C LEU A 9 -3.81 17.52 -9.18
N SER A 10 -4.85 17.79 -9.96
CA SER A 10 -6.15 18.19 -9.45
C SER A 10 -6.81 17.06 -8.63
N PRO A 11 -7.78 17.35 -7.77
CA PRO A 11 -8.54 16.32 -7.06
C PRO A 11 -9.17 15.28 -7.99
N SER A 12 -9.70 15.70 -9.14
CA SER A 12 -10.32 14.80 -10.12
C SER A 12 -9.31 13.86 -10.79
N GLU A 13 -8.11 14.37 -11.14
CA GLU A 13 -7.03 13.54 -11.69
C GLU A 13 -6.55 12.50 -10.67
N ARG A 14 -6.44 12.88 -9.39
CA ARG A 14 -6.07 11.95 -8.32
C ARG A 14 -7.11 10.85 -8.12
N THR A 15 -8.39 11.21 -8.13
CA THR A 15 -9.50 10.24 -8.00
C THR A 15 -9.52 9.28 -9.20
N LEU A 16 -9.37 9.81 -10.42
CA LEU A 16 -9.31 8.99 -11.63
C LEU A 16 -8.11 8.01 -11.59
N ALA A 17 -6.93 8.50 -11.22
CA ALA A 17 -5.74 7.66 -11.07
C ALA A 17 -5.95 6.54 -10.03
N ALA A 18 -6.57 6.87 -8.89
CA ALA A 18 -6.87 5.88 -7.84
C ALA A 18 -7.84 4.80 -8.34
N GLU A 19 -8.88 5.18 -9.09
CA GLU A 19 -9.83 4.22 -9.67
C GLU A 19 -9.16 3.33 -10.73
N MET A 20 -8.31 3.89 -11.60
CA MET A 20 -7.55 3.10 -12.57
C MET A 20 -6.56 2.14 -11.90
N ILE A 21 -5.91 2.56 -10.80
CA ILE A 21 -5.07 1.69 -9.97
C ILE A 21 -5.91 0.54 -9.40
N ALA A 22 -7.07 0.84 -8.83
CA ALA A 22 -7.95 -0.16 -8.25
C ALA A 22 -8.39 -1.19 -9.31
N GLN A 23 -8.80 -0.76 -10.49
CA GLN A 23 -9.19 -1.65 -11.60
C GLN A 23 -8.06 -2.57 -12.03
N GLU A 24 -6.82 -2.07 -12.09
CA GLU A 24 -5.66 -2.93 -12.42
C GLU A 24 -5.33 -3.94 -11.32
N VAL A 25 -5.46 -3.54 -10.06
CA VAL A 25 -5.31 -4.45 -8.93
C VAL A 25 -6.39 -5.54 -8.97
N GLU A 26 -7.64 -5.15 -9.22
CA GLU A 26 -8.80 -6.06 -9.33
C GLU A 26 -8.66 -7.07 -10.48
N CYS A 27 -7.89 -6.76 -11.52
CA CYS A 27 -7.57 -7.67 -12.62
C CYS A 27 -6.35 -8.58 -12.35
N ASP A 28 -5.62 -8.39 -11.26
CA ASP A 28 -4.45 -9.21 -10.94
C ASP A 28 -4.87 -10.60 -10.46
N PRO A 29 -4.34 -11.69 -11.05
CA PRO A 29 -4.70 -13.06 -10.65
C PRO A 29 -4.43 -13.36 -9.17
N HIS A 30 -3.36 -12.81 -8.59
CA HIS A 30 -3.04 -13.00 -7.17
C HIS A 30 -4.07 -12.28 -6.30
N PHE A 31 -4.47 -11.06 -6.68
CA PHE A 31 -5.51 -10.32 -5.96
C PHE A 31 -6.87 -11.04 -6.07
N ILE A 32 -7.23 -11.53 -7.26
CA ILE A 32 -8.49 -12.26 -7.47
C ILE A 32 -8.56 -13.50 -6.56
N ALA A 33 -7.47 -14.28 -6.48
CA ALA A 33 -7.39 -15.50 -5.70
C ALA A 33 -7.28 -15.25 -4.18
N ALA A 34 -6.74 -14.10 -3.77
CA ALA A 34 -6.49 -13.79 -2.37
C ALA A 34 -7.78 -13.64 -1.55
N LYS A 35 -7.79 -14.22 -0.36
CA LYS A 35 -8.83 -14.05 0.66
C LYS A 35 -8.49 -12.91 1.63
N THR A 36 -7.21 -12.74 1.94
CA THR A 36 -6.71 -11.72 2.86
C THR A 36 -5.73 -10.79 2.14
N VAL A 37 -6.08 -9.51 2.09
CA VAL A 37 -5.30 -8.47 1.41
C VAL A 37 -4.94 -7.36 2.40
N ALA A 38 -3.65 -7.07 2.53
CA ALA A 38 -3.16 -5.91 3.26
C ALA A 38 -3.14 -4.69 2.35
N VAL A 39 -3.57 -3.55 2.87
CA VAL A 39 -3.69 -2.32 2.09
C VAL A 39 -3.31 -1.12 2.96
N PHE A 40 -2.62 -0.15 2.38
CA PHE A 40 -2.30 1.11 3.07
C PHE A 40 -3.53 2.03 3.17
N MET A 41 -3.56 2.86 4.21
CA MET A 41 -4.51 3.98 4.29
C MET A 41 -3.83 5.23 3.73
N PRO A 42 -4.41 5.85 2.68
CA PRO A 42 -3.69 6.85 1.90
C PRO A 42 -3.44 8.15 2.64
N LEU A 43 -2.23 8.66 2.50
CA LEU A 43 -1.84 10.03 2.81
C LEU A 43 -2.22 11.00 1.68
N GLY A 44 -2.17 12.31 1.94
CA GLY A 44 -2.57 13.32 0.97
C GLY A 44 -1.74 13.38 -0.32
N ASP A 45 -0.57 12.76 -0.36
CA ASP A 45 0.32 12.65 -1.52
C ASP A 45 0.38 11.22 -2.09
N GLU A 46 -0.58 10.37 -1.73
CA GLU A 46 -0.76 9.02 -2.23
C GLU A 46 -2.08 8.89 -2.99
N PRO A 47 -2.23 7.91 -3.91
CA PRO A 47 -3.50 7.65 -4.57
C PRO A 47 -4.63 7.41 -3.56
N PRO A 48 -5.76 8.13 -3.63
CA PRO A 48 -6.84 8.04 -2.65
C PRO A 48 -7.71 6.79 -2.85
N ILE A 49 -7.17 5.60 -2.60
CA ILE A 49 -7.82 4.29 -2.84
C ILE A 49 -8.85 3.88 -1.77
N ARG A 50 -9.22 4.76 -0.83
CA ARG A 50 -10.13 4.46 0.28
C ARG A 50 -11.46 3.87 -0.19
N GLU A 51 -12.04 4.37 -1.28
CA GLU A 51 -13.29 3.84 -1.82
C GLU A 51 -13.12 2.41 -2.33
N ALA A 52 -12.01 2.11 -3.00
CA ALA A 52 -11.68 0.76 -3.43
C ALA A 52 -11.51 -0.18 -2.22
N VAL A 53 -10.84 0.27 -1.15
CA VAL A 53 -10.71 -0.50 0.10
C VAL A 53 -12.07 -0.87 0.67
N GLY A 54 -13.03 0.07 0.69
CA GLY A 54 -14.41 -0.19 1.13
C GLY A 54 -15.11 -1.24 0.27
N ARG A 55 -14.97 -1.18 -1.06
CA ARG A 55 -15.51 -2.20 -1.98
C ARG A 55 -14.88 -3.57 -1.72
N TRP A 56 -13.57 -3.64 -1.65
CA TRP A 56 -12.84 -4.90 -1.44
C TRP A 56 -13.20 -5.57 -0.10
N ALA A 57 -13.47 -4.78 0.94
CA ALA A 57 -13.86 -5.27 2.25
C ALA A 57 -15.23 -5.99 2.26
N THR A 58 -16.06 -5.83 1.22
CA THR A 58 -17.32 -6.57 1.09
C THR A 58 -17.12 -8.02 0.62
N GLU A 59 -15.97 -8.33 0.01
CA GLU A 59 -15.70 -9.63 -0.62
C GLU A 59 -14.49 -10.34 -0.02
N LYS A 60 -13.55 -9.58 0.55
CA LYS A 60 -12.28 -10.07 1.05
C LYS A 60 -12.03 -9.59 2.48
N ARG A 61 -11.22 -10.32 3.23
CA ARG A 61 -10.65 -9.80 4.47
C ARG A 61 -9.61 -8.74 4.12
N ILE A 62 -9.90 -7.50 4.40
CA ILE A 62 -8.95 -6.41 4.24
C ILE A 62 -8.30 -6.11 5.59
N VAL A 63 -6.99 -5.96 5.60
CA VAL A 63 -6.22 -5.55 6.78
C VAL A 63 -5.42 -4.30 6.47
N VAL A 64 -5.35 -3.41 7.45
CA VAL A 64 -4.72 -2.08 7.32
C VAL A 64 -3.68 -1.86 8.40
N PRO A 65 -2.65 -1.04 8.13
CA PRO A 65 -1.55 -0.89 9.05
C PRO A 65 -1.87 -0.01 10.24
N ARG A 66 -1.26 -0.33 11.38
CA ARG A 66 -1.08 0.53 12.53
C ARG A 66 0.40 0.56 12.91
N VAL A 67 0.92 1.76 13.17
CA VAL A 67 2.30 1.97 13.60
C VAL A 67 2.36 1.98 15.13
N GLU A 68 3.21 1.15 15.69
CA GLU A 68 3.48 1.06 17.12
C GLU A 68 4.99 1.23 17.36
N GLY A 69 5.42 2.47 17.63
CA GLY A 69 6.84 2.81 17.76
C GLY A 69 7.60 2.63 16.43
N ASP A 70 8.55 1.72 16.41
CA ASP A 70 9.35 1.37 15.22
C ASP A 70 8.75 0.22 14.41
N ASP A 71 7.69 -0.41 14.91
CA ASP A 71 7.03 -1.53 14.28
C ASP A 71 5.75 -1.11 13.55
N MET A 72 5.39 -1.91 12.55
CA MET A 72 4.13 -1.80 11.83
C MET A 72 3.44 -3.15 11.88
N ARG A 73 2.15 -3.15 12.23
CA ARG A 73 1.31 -4.35 12.26
C ARG A 73 0.04 -4.11 11.46
N PHE A 74 -0.60 -5.17 11.05
CA PHE A 74 -1.84 -5.11 10.26
C PHE A 74 -3.02 -5.66 11.06
N PHE A 75 -4.15 -4.97 10.96
CA PHE A 75 -5.39 -5.25 11.70
C PHE A 75 -6.57 -5.27 10.76
N ASP A 76 -7.61 -6.02 11.10
CA ASP A 76 -8.83 -6.06 10.30
C ASP A 76 -9.39 -4.66 10.06
N PHE A 77 -9.75 -4.36 8.82
CA PHE A 77 -10.36 -3.09 8.45
C PHE A 77 -11.82 -3.06 8.85
N ASP A 78 -12.19 -2.06 9.65
CA ASP A 78 -13.57 -1.68 9.95
C ASP A 78 -13.65 -0.15 9.82
N SER A 79 -14.48 0.32 8.91
CA SER A 79 -14.62 1.76 8.65
C SER A 79 -15.12 2.53 9.87
N SER A 80 -15.80 1.88 10.81
CA SER A 80 -16.31 2.47 12.06
C SER A 80 -15.27 2.51 13.18
N ASP A 81 -14.17 1.74 13.07
CA ASP A 81 -13.12 1.61 14.08
C ASP A 81 -11.86 2.42 13.76
N MET A 82 -11.88 3.25 12.75
CA MET A 82 -10.71 4.02 12.30
C MET A 82 -10.57 5.33 13.05
N ALA A 83 -9.38 5.61 13.59
CA ALA A 83 -9.06 6.90 14.21
C ALA A 83 -7.72 7.44 13.69
N ARG A 84 -7.55 8.75 13.80
CA ARG A 84 -6.32 9.43 13.37
C ARG A 84 -5.15 9.00 14.22
N GLY A 85 -4.25 8.25 13.65
CA GLY A 85 -3.04 7.74 14.29
C GLY A 85 -1.81 8.60 14.05
N SER A 86 -0.66 7.98 14.27
CA SER A 86 0.66 8.57 14.00
C SER A 86 0.76 9.00 12.53
N PHE A 87 1.48 10.09 12.28
CA PHE A 87 1.68 10.65 10.92
C PHE A 87 0.41 11.09 10.18
N GLY A 88 -0.74 11.20 10.88
CA GLY A 88 -2.00 11.62 10.27
C GLY A 88 -2.65 10.57 9.37
N ILE A 89 -2.27 9.31 9.53
CA ILE A 89 -2.89 8.15 8.88
C ILE A 89 -4.07 7.68 9.74
N ASP A 90 -5.17 7.30 9.12
CA ASP A 90 -6.25 6.63 9.84
C ASP A 90 -5.84 5.18 10.13
N GLU A 91 -5.90 4.80 11.40
CA GLU A 91 -5.44 3.51 11.92
C GLU A 91 -6.57 2.79 12.67
N PRO A 92 -6.64 1.43 12.59
CA PRO A 92 -7.61 0.64 13.33
C PRO A 92 -7.28 0.68 14.83
N GLN A 93 -8.32 0.71 15.68
CA GLN A 93 -8.16 0.85 17.13
C GLN A 93 -8.40 -0.46 17.89
N MET A 94 -9.48 -1.15 17.61
CA MET A 94 -9.98 -2.29 18.40
C MET A 94 -10.08 -3.60 17.63
N THR A 95 -9.84 -3.58 16.30
CA THR A 95 -9.94 -4.78 15.47
C THR A 95 -8.82 -5.79 15.71
N ALA A 96 -9.03 -7.01 15.24
CA ALA A 96 -8.07 -8.10 15.45
C ALA A 96 -6.80 -7.91 14.61
N GLU A 97 -5.65 -8.22 15.18
CA GLU A 97 -4.38 -8.29 14.47
C GLU A 97 -4.37 -9.48 13.49
N CYS A 98 -3.84 -9.24 12.31
CA CYS A 98 -3.59 -10.24 11.29
C CYS A 98 -2.10 -10.53 11.19
N PRO A 99 -1.64 -11.74 11.53
CA PRO A 99 -0.22 -12.07 11.41
C PRO A 99 0.20 -12.17 9.93
N PRO A 100 1.49 -11.91 9.62
CA PRO A 100 1.99 -11.87 8.24
C PRO A 100 1.69 -13.13 7.42
N GLU A 101 1.69 -14.29 8.05
CA GLU A 101 1.44 -15.60 7.40
C GLU A 101 0.02 -15.74 6.83
N GLN A 102 -0.92 -14.93 7.28
CA GLN A 102 -2.30 -14.91 6.80
C GLN A 102 -2.51 -13.92 5.64
N ILE A 103 -1.54 -13.04 5.38
CA ILE A 103 -1.63 -12.05 4.30
C ILE A 103 -1.12 -12.68 3.01
N GLU A 104 -1.95 -12.67 1.98
CA GLU A 104 -1.62 -13.27 0.68
C GLU A 104 -1.13 -12.22 -0.32
N VAL A 105 -1.75 -11.03 -0.32
CA VAL A 105 -1.39 -9.90 -1.18
C VAL A 105 -1.25 -8.65 -0.32
N MET A 106 -0.29 -7.81 -0.66
CA MET A 106 -0.14 -6.49 -0.03
C MET A 106 -0.06 -5.41 -1.09
N ILE A 107 -0.92 -4.41 -0.98
CA ILE A 107 -0.87 -3.18 -1.77
C ILE A 107 0.03 -2.19 -1.02
N VAL A 108 1.15 -1.83 -1.63
CA VAL A 108 2.24 -1.07 -0.99
C VAL A 108 2.33 0.34 -1.57
N PRO A 109 2.28 1.39 -0.74
CA PRO A 109 2.45 2.76 -1.20
C PRO A 109 3.93 3.08 -1.48
N ALA A 110 4.18 4.07 -2.33
CA ALA A 110 5.54 4.50 -2.61
C ALA A 110 5.64 6.02 -2.81
N VAL A 111 6.79 6.59 -2.48
CA VAL A 111 7.19 7.95 -2.90
C VAL A 111 7.64 7.93 -4.36
N ALA A 112 8.34 6.87 -4.76
CA ALA A 112 8.67 6.56 -6.14
C ALA A 112 8.74 5.05 -6.35
N LEU A 113 8.42 4.60 -7.55
CA LEU A 113 8.56 3.22 -8.01
C LEU A 113 9.38 3.17 -9.28
N ALA A 114 10.20 2.17 -9.42
CA ALA A 114 10.86 1.85 -10.69
C ALA A 114 10.17 0.63 -11.34
N ARG A 115 10.27 0.55 -12.68
CA ARG A 115 9.63 -0.53 -13.45
C ARG A 115 10.11 -1.94 -13.06
N ASN A 116 11.33 -2.06 -12.53
CA ASN A 116 11.89 -3.31 -12.03
C ASN A 116 11.38 -3.69 -10.63
N GLY A 117 10.46 -2.93 -10.06
CA GLY A 117 9.88 -3.18 -8.74
C GLY A 117 10.62 -2.51 -7.58
N ALA A 118 11.75 -1.85 -7.81
CA ALA A 118 12.43 -1.09 -6.77
C ALA A 118 11.51 0.03 -6.25
N ARG A 119 11.49 0.22 -4.93
CA ARG A 119 10.56 1.13 -4.25
C ARG A 119 11.32 2.10 -3.34
N MET A 120 10.98 3.37 -3.44
CA MET A 120 11.37 4.38 -2.46
C MET A 120 10.21 4.66 -1.51
N GLY A 121 10.39 4.42 -0.24
CA GLY A 121 9.48 4.76 0.84
C GLY A 121 9.77 6.13 1.44
N ARG A 122 9.18 6.41 2.60
CA ARG A 122 9.31 7.70 3.33
C ARG A 122 10.52 7.74 4.27
N GLY A 123 11.42 6.76 4.21
CA GLY A 123 12.65 6.70 5.00
C GLY A 123 12.50 6.11 6.41
N ARG A 124 11.34 5.59 6.77
CA ARG A 124 11.12 4.91 8.07
C ARG A 124 11.39 3.41 8.03
N GLY A 125 11.44 2.80 6.84
CA GLY A 125 11.72 1.39 6.63
C GLY A 125 10.64 0.41 7.13
N TYR A 126 9.43 0.89 7.46
CA TYR A 126 8.35 0.02 7.98
C TYR A 126 8.02 -1.14 7.05
N TYR A 127 7.80 -0.87 5.76
CA TYR A 127 7.46 -1.90 4.80
C TYR A 127 8.64 -2.85 4.52
N ASP A 128 9.86 -2.33 4.43
CA ASP A 128 11.04 -3.16 4.16
C ASP A 128 11.32 -4.10 5.35
N ARG A 129 11.19 -3.62 6.60
CA ARG A 129 11.30 -4.49 7.78
C ARG A 129 10.17 -5.52 7.84
N TYR A 130 8.92 -5.09 7.61
CA TYR A 130 7.77 -5.99 7.67
C TYR A 130 7.87 -7.09 6.60
N LEU A 131 8.08 -6.71 5.35
CA LEU A 131 8.15 -7.62 4.20
C LEU A 131 9.45 -8.44 4.15
N GLY A 132 10.53 -7.94 4.76
CA GLY A 132 11.81 -8.65 4.88
C GLY A 132 11.82 -9.71 5.99
N ALA A 133 10.80 -9.75 6.86
CA ALA A 133 10.69 -10.75 7.89
C ALA A 133 10.44 -12.15 7.30
N ALA A 134 11.00 -13.18 7.93
CA ALA A 134 10.94 -14.57 7.43
C ALA A 134 9.51 -15.10 7.24
N ASN A 135 8.56 -14.63 8.04
CA ASN A 135 7.16 -15.02 7.99
C ASN A 135 6.30 -14.22 6.99
N ALA A 136 6.87 -13.20 6.35
CA ALA A 136 6.21 -12.39 5.32
C ALA A 136 6.65 -12.69 3.88
N THR A 137 7.55 -13.66 3.68
CA THR A 137 8.18 -13.96 2.39
C THR A 137 7.22 -14.44 1.30
N ARG A 138 6.04 -14.91 1.67
CA ARG A 138 5.02 -15.41 0.71
C ARG A 138 4.05 -14.34 0.25
N ILE A 139 4.09 -13.14 0.83
CA ILE A 139 3.20 -12.05 0.47
C ILE A 139 3.52 -11.57 -0.95
N TYR A 140 2.54 -11.60 -1.85
CA TYR A 140 2.65 -11.00 -3.17
C TYR A 140 2.48 -9.48 -3.06
N LYS A 141 3.44 -8.72 -3.56
CA LYS A 141 3.56 -7.27 -3.34
C LYS A 141 3.23 -6.48 -4.59
N ILE A 142 2.19 -5.68 -4.54
CA ILE A 142 1.80 -4.75 -5.61
C ILE A 142 2.13 -3.32 -5.16
N GLY A 143 3.16 -2.74 -5.74
CA GLY A 143 3.50 -1.34 -5.51
C GLY A 143 2.61 -0.42 -6.32
N THR A 144 2.04 0.62 -5.67
CA THR A 144 1.13 1.57 -6.32
C THR A 144 1.58 3.01 -6.15
N CYS A 145 1.43 3.82 -7.20
CA CYS A 145 1.74 5.24 -7.16
C CYS A 145 1.05 6.00 -8.31
N PHE A 146 1.09 7.33 -8.29
CA PHE A 146 0.74 8.14 -9.46
C PHE A 146 1.78 7.97 -10.57
N ALA A 147 1.36 8.16 -11.83
CA ALA A 147 2.25 8.05 -13.00
C ALA A 147 3.51 8.91 -12.88
N CYS A 148 3.40 10.11 -12.31
CA CYS A 148 4.53 11.00 -12.09
C CYS A 148 5.56 10.52 -11.04
N GLN A 149 5.26 9.46 -10.31
CA GLN A 149 6.14 8.81 -9.34
C GLN A 149 6.87 7.59 -9.92
N LEU A 150 6.52 7.18 -11.15
CA LEU A 150 7.22 6.12 -11.85
C LEU A 150 8.51 6.67 -12.45
N VAL A 151 9.64 6.05 -12.10
CA VAL A 151 10.99 6.43 -12.54
C VAL A 151 11.66 5.24 -13.24
N ASP A 152 12.72 5.52 -14.00
CA ASP A 152 13.44 4.46 -14.71
C ASP A 152 14.25 3.58 -13.76
N GLU A 153 14.94 4.21 -12.79
CA GLU A 153 15.80 3.53 -11.83
C GLU A 153 15.69 4.17 -10.44
N LEU A 154 15.89 3.36 -9.42
CA LEU A 154 16.03 3.77 -8.02
C LEU A 154 17.29 3.12 -7.44
N PRO A 155 18.04 3.85 -6.58
CA PRO A 155 19.07 3.22 -5.79
C PRO A 155 18.44 2.19 -4.85
N THR A 156 19.04 1.03 -4.74
CA THR A 156 18.58 -0.05 -3.86
C THR A 156 19.68 -0.50 -2.91
N GLU A 157 19.27 -0.89 -1.71
CA GLU A 157 20.15 -1.50 -0.71
C GLU A 157 19.80 -2.99 -0.54
N PRO A 158 20.72 -3.82 0.01
CA PRO A 158 20.46 -5.27 0.14
C PRO A 158 19.23 -5.66 0.95
N HIS A 159 18.75 -4.77 1.81
CA HIS A 159 17.57 -5.00 2.65
C HIS A 159 16.27 -4.46 2.06
N ASP A 160 16.33 -3.78 0.91
CA ASP A 160 15.14 -3.25 0.24
C ASP A 160 14.34 -4.41 -0.38
N VAL A 161 13.03 -4.37 -0.16
CA VAL A 161 12.13 -5.37 -0.72
C VAL A 161 11.56 -4.89 -2.05
N VAL A 162 11.79 -5.69 -3.08
CA VAL A 162 11.30 -5.42 -4.44
C VAL A 162 9.83 -5.81 -4.57
N MET A 163 9.04 -5.00 -5.25
CA MET A 163 7.64 -5.29 -5.57
C MET A 163 7.54 -6.33 -6.68
N ASP A 164 6.60 -7.26 -6.56
CA ASP A 164 6.33 -8.28 -7.57
C ASP A 164 5.61 -7.69 -8.78
N ARG A 165 4.81 -6.64 -8.56
CA ARG A 165 4.12 -5.87 -9.59
C ARG A 165 4.13 -4.38 -9.28
N VAL A 166 4.18 -3.56 -10.33
CA VAL A 166 4.10 -2.10 -10.25
C VAL A 166 2.86 -1.62 -11.02
N VAL A 167 2.03 -0.81 -10.36
CA VAL A 167 0.85 -0.16 -10.93
C VAL A 167 0.96 1.34 -10.72
N ALA A 168 1.13 2.09 -11.80
CA ALA A 168 1.28 3.55 -11.79
C ALA A 168 0.29 4.19 -12.77
N ARG A 169 -0.56 5.15 -12.30
CA ARG A 169 -1.59 5.82 -13.11
C ARG A 169 -1.67 7.32 -12.82
#